data_42be5af1a039fd5050bfd355afb0686d
#
_entry.id   42be5af1a039fd5050bfd355afb0686d
#
_cell.length_a   1.000
_cell.length_b   1.000
_cell.length_c   1.000
_cell.angle_alpha   90.00
_cell.angle_beta   90.00
_cell.angle_gamma   90.00
#
_symmetry.space_group_name_H-M   'P 1'
#
loop_
_entity.id
_entity.type
_entity.pdbx_description
1 polymer ?
#
loop_
_entity_poly.entity_id
_entity_poly.type
_entity_poly.pdbx_seq_one_letter_code
_entity_poly.pdbx_strand_id
1 'polypeptide(L)'
;DSSTSRGLGDVYKRQLPYRVGDERLEPWRERIYNKYNPLLDSIRGLPEAEDPKYVSQVLMDTLHKAPVYFTELFSFGPHYGPKVVDWRSGSCVNFTDLQLYVFRALGLPCSEEIMLMRGNKNVPHYWNAAFDKDGNSYRCSILDPTSELNSPDNYWDPKGKVYRRTFSVNREMIRAMGKKAEERHPSFRYPCFRDVTAIYAGSKNRTLTIGPENLYNPLKKGEPVYLCSASFMDWAPIGWCLYDKRLGAVFENVEGQVVFRLGTYENGSIYPQSDPFLLDRESGEVRFFPSGGREVEVTLLHKYELYFEPFVRRMVGGVFEGSNDSHFNRKDTLFIIKEFPERLWNVARVNSARSYRYVRYYGPKDSYCNISEVAFYTSFADSVPLKGKIIGTPGCNGLDASHEYTNVFDGDPYTSFDYIQPTGGWSGLDLGTPRRIEKIVFTPRNRDNFIRTDDEYELFYYNDGEWASAGRVRPH
;
A
#
# COMPACT_ATOMS: atom_id res chain seq x y z
N ASP A 1 1.56 -34.62 -16.54
CA ASP A 1 1.45 -33.35 -15.76
C ASP A 1 0.06 -33.09 -15.19
N SER A 2 -0.91 -33.95 -15.44
CA SER A 2 -2.29 -33.81 -14.95
C SER A 2 -2.56 -34.59 -13.66
N SER A 3 -1.57 -35.28 -13.13
CA SER A 3 -1.78 -36.25 -12.04
C SER A 3 -1.92 -35.64 -10.65
N THR A 4 -1.51 -34.38 -10.47
CA THR A 4 -1.51 -33.70 -9.15
C THR A 4 -2.69 -32.80 -8.88
N SER A 5 -3.58 -32.61 -9.86
CA SER A 5 -4.69 -31.65 -9.74
C SER A 5 -6.09 -32.30 -9.70
N ARG A 6 -6.19 -33.53 -9.19
CA ARG A 6 -7.49 -34.20 -9.01
C ARG A 6 -8.31 -33.45 -7.95
N GLY A 7 -9.30 -32.69 -8.42
CA GLY A 7 -10.31 -32.10 -7.55
C GLY A 7 -10.56 -30.60 -7.68
N LEU A 8 -9.69 -29.85 -8.32
CA LEU A 8 -9.81 -28.41 -8.42
C LEU A 8 -9.98 -27.97 -9.90
N GLY A 9 -11.17 -28.11 -10.46
CA GLY A 9 -11.45 -27.71 -11.84
C GLY A 9 -11.05 -26.28 -12.20
N ASP A 10 -10.99 -25.39 -11.22
CA ASP A 10 -10.51 -24.00 -11.37
C ASP A 10 -8.97 -23.89 -11.25
N VAL A 11 -8.33 -24.78 -10.54
CA VAL A 11 -6.86 -24.81 -10.39
C VAL A 11 -6.21 -25.09 -11.73
N TYR A 12 -6.74 -26.05 -12.46
CA TYR A 12 -6.29 -26.40 -13.80
C TYR A 12 -6.30 -25.21 -14.77
N LYS A 13 -7.35 -24.39 -14.71
CA LYS A 13 -7.48 -23.18 -15.54
C LYS A 13 -6.51 -22.07 -15.14
N ARG A 14 -5.97 -22.08 -13.92
CA ARG A 14 -5.05 -21.06 -13.38
C ARG A 14 -3.58 -21.40 -13.56
N GLN A 15 -3.23 -22.65 -13.82
CA GLN A 15 -1.86 -23.13 -13.94
C GLN A 15 -1.35 -23.29 -15.37
N LEU A 16 -2.26 -23.34 -16.32
CA LEU A 16 -1.98 -23.86 -17.66
C LEU A 16 -1.21 -22.96 -18.61
N PRO A 17 -1.34 -21.63 -18.61
CA PRO A 17 -0.57 -20.89 -19.58
C PRO A 17 0.92 -21.05 -19.30
N TYR A 18 1.62 -21.36 -20.36
CA TYR A 18 3.06 -21.42 -20.34
C TYR A 18 3.69 -20.02 -20.28
N ARG A 19 2.94 -18.99 -20.69
CA ARG A 19 3.26 -17.58 -20.53
C ARG A 19 2.56 -16.97 -19.32
N VAL A 20 3.16 -15.97 -18.74
CA VAL A 20 2.54 -15.08 -17.76
C VAL A 20 1.93 -13.87 -18.49
N GLY A 21 2.65 -13.25 -19.39
CA GLY A 21 2.28 -12.10 -20.19
C GLY A 21 2.60 -12.26 -21.67
N ASP A 22 3.39 -11.35 -22.19
CA ASP A 22 3.80 -11.23 -23.58
C ASP A 22 5.26 -11.67 -23.84
N GLU A 23 5.92 -12.20 -22.81
CA GLU A 23 7.30 -12.66 -22.88
C GLU A 23 7.52 -13.74 -23.92
N ARG A 24 8.75 -13.87 -24.37
CA ARG A 24 9.16 -14.91 -25.31
C ARG A 24 8.95 -16.30 -24.70
N LEU A 25 8.42 -17.24 -25.50
CA LEU A 25 8.30 -18.64 -25.10
C LEU A 25 9.70 -19.29 -25.02
N GLU A 26 9.99 -19.89 -23.87
CA GLU A 26 11.17 -20.68 -23.62
C GLU A 26 10.88 -21.86 -22.66
N PRO A 27 11.63 -22.97 -22.72
CA PRO A 27 11.46 -24.11 -21.83
C PRO A 27 11.97 -23.76 -20.43
N TRP A 28 11.07 -23.43 -19.50
CA TRP A 28 11.42 -23.00 -18.14
C TRP A 28 10.94 -23.94 -17.03
N ARG A 29 9.87 -24.70 -17.29
CA ARG A 29 9.15 -25.45 -16.23
C ARG A 29 10.03 -26.47 -15.53
N GLU A 30 10.75 -27.30 -16.28
CA GLU A 30 11.64 -28.32 -15.73
C GLU A 30 12.77 -27.71 -14.90
N ARG A 31 13.41 -26.66 -15.38
CA ARG A 31 14.50 -25.96 -14.68
C ARG A 31 14.02 -25.40 -13.34
N ILE A 32 12.88 -24.72 -13.33
CA ILE A 32 12.32 -24.12 -12.13
C ILE A 32 11.79 -25.23 -11.17
N TYR A 33 11.15 -26.26 -11.72
CA TYR A 33 10.74 -27.41 -10.93
C TYR A 33 11.91 -28.05 -10.20
N ASN A 34 12.99 -28.39 -10.90
CA ASN A 34 14.16 -29.04 -10.32
C ASN A 34 14.83 -28.16 -9.26
N LYS A 35 14.77 -26.85 -9.38
CA LYS A 35 15.31 -25.90 -8.41
C LYS A 35 14.49 -25.86 -7.10
N TYR A 36 13.17 -25.86 -7.18
CA TYR A 36 12.32 -25.59 -6.03
C TYR A 36 11.61 -26.83 -5.46
N ASN A 37 11.43 -27.88 -6.25
CA ASN A 37 10.75 -29.08 -5.80
C ASN A 37 11.46 -29.80 -4.60
N PRO A 38 12.80 -29.83 -4.51
CA PRO A 38 13.48 -30.42 -3.34
C PRO A 38 13.15 -29.70 -2.02
N LEU A 39 12.76 -28.44 -2.04
CA LEU A 39 12.36 -27.71 -0.83
C LEU A 39 11.10 -28.30 -0.18
N LEU A 40 10.31 -29.04 -0.93
CA LEU A 40 9.08 -29.67 -0.46
C LEU A 40 9.30 -31.09 0.08
N ASP A 41 10.53 -31.62 0.03
CA ASP A 41 10.81 -32.99 0.45
C ASP A 41 10.50 -33.24 1.94
N SER A 42 10.71 -32.22 2.77
CA SER A 42 10.43 -32.30 4.21
C SER A 42 8.95 -32.39 4.57
N ILE A 43 8.07 -32.01 3.66
CA ILE A 43 6.62 -32.02 3.88
C ILE A 43 5.90 -33.10 3.07
N ARG A 44 6.62 -33.85 2.22
CA ARG A 44 6.02 -34.94 1.43
C ARG A 44 5.46 -36.01 2.38
N GLY A 45 4.21 -36.38 2.11
CA GLY A 45 3.49 -37.37 2.92
C GLY A 45 2.87 -36.83 4.21
N LEU A 46 3.04 -35.54 4.54
CA LEU A 46 2.27 -34.93 5.60
C LEU A 46 0.82 -34.69 5.13
N PRO A 47 -0.19 -34.96 5.98
CA PRO A 47 -1.58 -34.66 5.64
C PRO A 47 -1.83 -33.20 5.25
N GLU A 48 -1.12 -32.28 5.87
CA GLU A 48 -1.20 -30.85 5.62
C GLU A 48 -0.75 -30.47 4.20
N ALA A 49 0.15 -31.27 3.60
CA ALA A 49 0.62 -31.06 2.23
C ALA A 49 -0.44 -31.34 1.14
N GLU A 50 -1.58 -31.90 1.52
CA GLU A 50 -2.75 -31.99 0.63
C GLU A 50 -3.42 -30.64 0.41
N ASP A 51 -3.20 -29.65 1.31
CA ASP A 51 -3.70 -28.30 1.15
C ASP A 51 -2.66 -27.41 0.41
N PRO A 52 -2.99 -26.91 -0.79
CA PRO A 52 -2.10 -26.03 -1.54
C PRO A 52 -1.70 -24.77 -0.78
N LYS A 53 -2.53 -24.28 0.15
CA LYS A 53 -2.20 -23.14 0.99
C LYS A 53 -0.99 -23.44 1.88
N TYR A 54 -0.98 -24.60 2.54
CA TYR A 54 0.14 -25.02 3.39
C TYR A 54 1.44 -25.11 2.59
N VAL A 55 1.40 -25.76 1.43
CA VAL A 55 2.56 -25.89 0.54
C VAL A 55 3.03 -24.51 0.05
N SER A 56 2.09 -23.64 -0.27
CA SER A 56 2.39 -22.25 -0.69
C SER A 56 3.09 -21.48 0.44
N GLN A 57 2.67 -21.66 1.70
CA GLN A 57 3.32 -21.03 2.86
C GLN A 57 4.77 -21.47 3.01
N VAL A 58 5.04 -22.78 2.97
CA VAL A 58 6.41 -23.34 3.05
C VAL A 58 7.29 -22.77 1.94
N LEU A 59 6.74 -22.63 0.74
CA LEU A 59 7.46 -22.07 -0.39
C LEU A 59 7.74 -20.57 -0.19
N MET A 60 6.78 -19.81 0.30
CA MET A 60 6.94 -18.37 0.58
C MET A 60 8.00 -18.13 1.64
N ASP A 61 8.08 -18.96 2.70
CA ASP A 61 9.11 -18.88 3.73
C ASP A 61 10.52 -19.00 3.15
N THR A 62 10.67 -19.77 2.09
CA THR A 62 11.95 -19.91 1.37
C THR A 62 12.19 -18.77 0.40
N LEU A 63 11.17 -18.39 -0.37
CA LEU A 63 11.29 -17.31 -1.35
C LEU A 63 11.59 -15.97 -0.69
N HIS A 64 11.03 -15.76 0.50
CA HIS A 64 11.18 -14.51 1.25
C HIS A 64 12.59 -14.33 1.85
N LYS A 65 13.29 -15.42 2.14
CA LYS A 65 14.66 -15.38 2.69
C LYS A 65 15.71 -14.91 1.69
N ALA A 66 15.46 -15.07 0.41
CA ALA A 66 16.41 -14.68 -0.61
C ALA A 66 16.23 -13.18 -0.97
N PRO A 67 17.30 -12.41 -1.13
CA PRO A 67 17.22 -10.98 -1.38
C PRO A 67 16.49 -10.68 -2.68
N VAL A 68 15.82 -9.53 -2.70
CA VAL A 68 15.14 -8.96 -3.87
C VAL A 68 15.62 -7.54 -4.07
N TYR A 69 15.72 -7.10 -5.33
CA TYR A 69 16.12 -5.74 -5.69
C TYR A 69 14.94 -5.03 -6.35
N PHE A 70 14.18 -4.30 -5.53
CA PHE A 70 13.02 -3.57 -6.01
C PHE A 70 13.45 -2.30 -6.76
N THR A 71 12.83 -2.06 -7.92
CA THR A 71 12.97 -0.83 -8.70
C THR A 71 11.69 -0.54 -9.47
N GLU A 72 11.22 0.69 -9.45
CA GLU A 72 10.08 1.15 -10.24
C GLU A 72 10.47 1.61 -11.66
N LEU A 73 11.76 1.69 -11.97
CA LEU A 73 12.25 2.17 -13.28
C LEU A 73 11.74 1.34 -14.46
N PHE A 74 11.33 0.09 -14.22
CA PHE A 74 10.87 -0.85 -15.25
C PHE A 74 9.41 -1.25 -15.09
N SER A 75 8.61 -0.48 -14.34
CA SER A 75 7.20 -0.80 -14.04
C SER A 75 6.31 -0.90 -15.27
N PHE A 76 6.72 -0.32 -16.39
CA PHE A 76 5.98 -0.33 -17.65
C PHE A 76 6.72 -1.09 -18.77
N GLY A 77 7.77 -1.80 -18.42
CA GLY A 77 8.53 -2.61 -19.37
C GLY A 77 7.85 -3.93 -19.70
N PRO A 78 8.37 -4.65 -20.70
CA PRO A 78 7.88 -5.98 -21.05
C PRO A 78 8.12 -6.96 -19.90
N HIS A 79 7.32 -8.03 -19.84
CA HIS A 79 7.57 -9.13 -18.91
C HIS A 79 8.93 -9.76 -19.19
N TYR A 80 9.72 -9.96 -18.13
CA TYR A 80 11.08 -10.53 -18.26
C TYR A 80 11.08 -12.03 -18.56
N GLY A 81 9.92 -12.66 -18.43
CA GLY A 81 9.80 -14.10 -18.54
C GLY A 81 10.46 -14.84 -17.37
N PRO A 82 10.72 -16.15 -17.53
CA PRO A 82 11.18 -17.00 -16.44
C PRO A 82 12.56 -16.66 -15.87
N LYS A 83 13.32 -15.78 -16.52
CA LYS A 83 14.61 -15.28 -15.99
C LYS A 83 14.46 -14.43 -14.74
N VAL A 84 13.30 -13.87 -14.50
CA VAL A 84 12.99 -13.11 -13.27
C VAL A 84 13.20 -13.97 -12.01
N VAL A 85 13.05 -15.29 -12.12
CA VAL A 85 13.29 -16.25 -11.02
C VAL A 85 14.75 -16.25 -10.57
N ASP A 86 15.67 -15.95 -11.49
CA ASP A 86 17.10 -15.91 -11.17
C ASP A 86 17.57 -14.50 -10.85
N TRP A 87 17.07 -13.51 -11.57
CA TRP A 87 17.47 -12.09 -11.37
C TRP A 87 16.92 -11.48 -10.11
N ARG A 88 15.70 -11.86 -9.67
CA ARG A 88 15.04 -11.35 -8.47
C ARG A 88 15.08 -9.83 -8.37
N SER A 89 14.93 -9.16 -9.50
CA SER A 89 14.98 -7.70 -9.61
C SER A 89 13.83 -7.19 -10.46
N GLY A 90 13.33 -6.02 -10.14
CA GLY A 90 12.26 -5.35 -10.88
C GLY A 90 11.20 -4.73 -9.98
N SER A 91 10.05 -4.44 -10.57
CA SER A 91 8.87 -3.88 -9.89
C SER A 91 7.92 -4.96 -9.38
N CYS A 92 6.77 -4.54 -8.83
CA CYS A 92 5.72 -5.46 -8.37
C CYS A 92 5.27 -6.44 -9.46
N VAL A 93 5.23 -6.03 -10.73
CA VAL A 93 4.92 -6.91 -11.87
C VAL A 93 5.90 -8.07 -11.95
N ASN A 94 7.20 -7.77 -11.90
CA ASN A 94 8.25 -8.77 -12.07
C ASN A 94 8.28 -9.78 -10.91
N PHE A 95 8.00 -9.32 -9.68
CA PHE A 95 7.91 -10.21 -8.53
C PHE A 95 6.62 -11.05 -8.53
N THR A 96 5.54 -10.51 -9.07
CA THR A 96 4.32 -11.29 -9.34
C THR A 96 4.60 -12.40 -10.36
N ASP A 97 5.30 -12.08 -11.45
CA ASP A 97 5.72 -13.07 -12.45
C ASP A 97 6.63 -14.15 -11.83
N LEU A 98 7.62 -13.76 -11.03
CA LEU A 98 8.50 -14.71 -10.33
C LEU A 98 7.70 -15.74 -9.56
N GLN A 99 6.76 -15.31 -8.74
CA GLN A 99 5.92 -16.21 -7.97
C GLN A 99 5.06 -17.09 -8.87
N LEU A 100 4.45 -16.54 -9.92
CA LEU A 100 3.67 -17.33 -10.87
C LEU A 100 4.49 -18.45 -11.53
N TYR A 101 5.74 -18.16 -11.96
CA TYR A 101 6.61 -19.18 -12.54
C TYR A 101 6.94 -20.29 -11.56
N VAL A 102 7.30 -19.94 -10.32
CA VAL A 102 7.67 -20.92 -9.30
C VAL A 102 6.46 -21.77 -8.90
N PHE A 103 5.32 -21.15 -8.62
CA PHE A 103 4.12 -21.86 -8.22
C PHE A 103 3.60 -22.77 -9.34
N ARG A 104 3.56 -22.28 -10.59
CA ARG A 104 3.15 -23.09 -11.75
C ARG A 104 4.09 -24.23 -12.05
N ALA A 105 5.39 -24.06 -11.82
CA ALA A 105 6.35 -25.16 -11.97
C ALA A 105 6.05 -26.31 -11.01
N LEU A 106 5.66 -26.00 -9.80
CA LEU A 106 5.35 -26.96 -8.74
C LEU A 106 3.90 -27.46 -8.75
N GLY A 107 3.07 -26.97 -9.67
CA GLY A 107 1.66 -27.36 -9.75
C GLY A 107 0.75 -26.66 -8.74
N LEU A 108 1.22 -25.63 -8.07
CA LEU A 108 0.43 -24.88 -7.08
C LEU A 108 -0.49 -23.85 -7.74
N PRO A 109 -1.74 -23.73 -7.27
CA PRO A 109 -2.68 -22.75 -7.78
C PRO A 109 -2.25 -21.34 -7.34
N CYS A 110 -2.07 -20.47 -8.33
CA CYS A 110 -1.66 -19.09 -8.10
C CYS A 110 -2.24 -18.21 -9.20
N SER A 111 -2.72 -17.01 -8.82
CA SER A 111 -3.20 -16.00 -9.76
C SER A 111 -2.47 -14.68 -9.58
N GLU A 112 -2.55 -13.86 -10.61
CA GLU A 112 -2.18 -12.44 -10.58
C GLU A 112 -3.41 -11.62 -10.21
N GLU A 113 -3.22 -10.72 -9.26
CA GLU A 113 -4.19 -9.71 -8.87
C GLU A 113 -3.66 -8.34 -9.26
N ILE A 114 -4.55 -7.46 -9.70
CA ILE A 114 -4.18 -6.13 -10.18
C ILE A 114 -5.14 -5.04 -9.72
N MET A 115 -4.58 -3.95 -9.24
CA MET A 115 -5.20 -2.62 -9.24
C MET A 115 -4.75 -1.88 -10.48
N LEU A 116 -5.66 -1.54 -11.39
CA LEU A 116 -5.32 -0.83 -12.64
C LEU A 116 -4.73 0.55 -12.38
N MET A 117 -5.15 1.19 -11.28
CA MET A 117 -4.56 2.40 -10.73
C MET A 117 -4.75 2.38 -9.21
N ARG A 118 -3.72 2.70 -8.45
CA ARG A 118 -3.82 2.85 -6.99
C ARG A 118 -4.53 4.15 -6.65
N GLY A 119 -5.30 4.15 -5.56
CA GLY A 119 -5.98 5.35 -5.08
C GLY A 119 -5.05 6.42 -4.51
N ASN A 120 -3.80 6.05 -4.19
CA ASN A 120 -2.82 6.89 -3.48
C ASN A 120 -1.48 7.05 -4.22
N LYS A 121 -1.32 6.46 -5.41
CA LYS A 121 -0.11 6.55 -6.23
C LYS A 121 -0.46 6.48 -7.71
N ASN A 122 0.32 7.13 -8.53
CA ASN A 122 0.14 7.19 -10.00
C ASN A 122 0.66 5.95 -10.74
N VAL A 123 0.50 4.78 -10.16
CA VAL A 123 0.96 3.52 -10.73
C VAL A 123 -0.04 2.40 -10.46
N PRO A 124 -0.15 1.41 -11.33
CA PRO A 124 -0.86 0.17 -11.04
C PRO A 124 -0.14 -0.60 -9.93
N HIS A 125 -0.80 -1.59 -9.37
CA HIS A 125 -0.17 -2.48 -8.40
C HIS A 125 -0.54 -3.93 -8.67
N TYR A 126 0.45 -4.81 -8.53
CA TYR A 126 0.36 -6.24 -8.84
C TYR A 126 0.83 -7.06 -7.64
N TRP A 127 0.14 -8.16 -7.37
CA TRP A 127 0.53 -9.17 -6.39
C TRP A 127 -0.06 -10.52 -6.77
N ASN A 128 0.19 -11.55 -5.97
CA ASN A 128 -0.35 -12.87 -6.19
C ASN A 128 -1.43 -13.22 -5.17
N ALA A 129 -2.33 -14.13 -5.57
CA ALA A 129 -3.15 -14.89 -4.66
C ALA A 129 -2.82 -16.37 -4.76
N ALA A 130 -2.55 -17.00 -3.62
CA ALA A 130 -2.52 -18.44 -3.43
C ALA A 130 -3.91 -18.94 -3.05
N PHE A 131 -4.14 -20.25 -3.11
CA PHE A 131 -5.44 -20.85 -2.84
C PHE A 131 -5.32 -22.04 -1.90
N ASP A 132 -6.32 -22.25 -1.07
CA ASP A 132 -6.49 -23.49 -0.32
C ASP A 132 -7.21 -24.57 -1.16
N LYS A 133 -7.40 -25.75 -0.59
CA LYS A 133 -8.12 -26.86 -1.21
C LYS A 133 -9.58 -26.56 -1.51
N ASP A 134 -10.19 -25.63 -0.78
CA ASP A 134 -11.60 -25.24 -0.93
C ASP A 134 -11.74 -24.09 -1.94
N GLY A 135 -10.63 -23.54 -2.43
CA GLY A 135 -10.59 -22.47 -3.43
C GLY A 135 -10.65 -21.06 -2.83
N ASN A 136 -10.57 -20.90 -1.51
CA ASN A 136 -10.42 -19.59 -0.90
C ASN A 136 -9.06 -19.01 -1.26
N SER A 137 -9.02 -17.70 -1.50
CA SER A 137 -7.79 -17.02 -1.91
C SER A 137 -7.13 -16.30 -0.73
N TYR A 138 -5.80 -16.32 -0.75
CA TYR A 138 -4.93 -15.68 0.24
C TYR A 138 -3.96 -14.78 -0.50
N ARG A 139 -3.84 -13.52 -0.06
CA ARG A 139 -2.87 -12.61 -0.61
C ARG A 139 -1.45 -13.11 -0.27
N CYS A 140 -0.61 -13.16 -1.26
CA CYS A 140 0.80 -13.46 -1.08
C CYS A 140 1.65 -12.59 -2.00
N SER A 141 2.76 -12.10 -1.47
CA SER A 141 3.71 -11.30 -2.24
C SER A 141 5.10 -11.44 -1.64
N ILE A 142 6.07 -11.66 -2.48
CA ILE A 142 7.48 -11.69 -2.06
C ILE A 142 7.97 -10.31 -1.56
N LEU A 143 7.24 -9.24 -1.87
CA LEU A 143 7.52 -7.87 -1.41
C LEU A 143 6.84 -7.52 -0.08
N ASP A 144 6.00 -8.40 0.45
CA ASP A 144 5.41 -8.17 1.77
C ASP A 144 6.48 -8.30 2.87
N PRO A 145 6.34 -7.59 4.00
CA PRO A 145 7.31 -7.66 5.09
C PRO A 145 7.35 -9.03 5.78
N THR A 146 6.35 -9.87 5.55
CA THR A 146 6.26 -11.23 6.10
C THR A 146 6.01 -12.24 5.00
N SER A 147 6.42 -13.48 5.22
CA SER A 147 6.10 -14.60 4.31
C SER A 147 4.69 -15.14 4.47
N GLU A 148 3.92 -14.65 5.44
CA GLU A 148 2.58 -15.14 5.75
C GLU A 148 1.59 -14.91 4.62
N LEU A 149 0.77 -15.91 4.33
CA LEU A 149 -0.37 -15.82 3.43
C LEU A 149 -1.53 -15.16 4.16
N ASN A 150 -1.74 -13.88 3.87
CA ASN A 150 -2.72 -13.07 4.58
C ASN A 150 -4.13 -13.18 3.98
N SER A 151 -5.15 -12.94 4.82
CA SER A 151 -6.50 -12.70 4.32
C SER A 151 -6.49 -11.49 3.38
N PRO A 152 -7.17 -11.56 2.22
CA PRO A 152 -7.19 -10.46 1.26
C PRO A 152 -7.70 -9.14 1.84
N ASP A 153 -8.68 -9.17 2.75
CA ASP A 153 -9.28 -7.99 3.38
C ASP A 153 -8.34 -7.25 4.37
N ASN A 154 -7.22 -7.87 4.76
CA ASN A 154 -6.18 -7.22 5.57
C ASN A 154 -5.28 -6.27 4.76
N TYR A 155 -5.48 -6.18 3.46
CA TYR A 155 -4.70 -5.28 2.64
C TYR A 155 -5.13 -3.82 2.85
N TRP A 156 -4.22 -3.00 3.35
CA TRP A 156 -4.50 -1.65 3.86
C TRP A 156 -4.67 -0.56 2.79
N ASP A 157 -4.09 -0.73 1.59
CA ASP A 157 -4.22 0.25 0.50
C ASP A 157 -5.69 0.40 0.09
N PRO A 158 -6.21 1.61 -0.10
CA PRO A 158 -7.52 1.82 -0.71
C PRO A 158 -7.46 1.38 -2.16
N LYS A 159 -8.30 0.41 -2.49
CA LYS A 159 -8.16 -0.36 -3.73
C LYS A 159 -9.01 0.17 -4.88
N GLY A 160 -10.11 0.86 -4.57
CA GLY A 160 -11.11 1.20 -5.58
C GLY A 160 -11.65 -0.06 -6.26
N LYS A 161 -10.83 -0.68 -7.11
CA LYS A 161 -11.14 -1.93 -7.82
C LYS A 161 -9.94 -2.86 -7.85
N VAL A 162 -10.20 -4.17 -7.68
CA VAL A 162 -9.20 -5.25 -7.81
C VAL A 162 -9.69 -6.28 -8.81
N TYR A 163 -8.82 -6.65 -9.73
CA TYR A 163 -9.10 -7.67 -10.73
C TYR A 163 -8.13 -8.84 -10.62
N ARG A 164 -8.67 -10.04 -10.82
CA ARG A 164 -7.92 -11.28 -10.99
C ARG A 164 -7.75 -11.58 -12.46
N ARG A 165 -6.52 -11.76 -12.93
CA ARG A 165 -6.29 -12.28 -14.26
C ARG A 165 -6.63 -13.77 -14.30
N THR A 166 -7.49 -14.15 -15.23
CA THR A 166 -7.89 -15.54 -15.47
C THR A 166 -7.50 -15.97 -16.89
N PHE A 167 -7.36 -17.28 -17.09
CA PHE A 167 -7.16 -17.82 -18.43
C PHE A 167 -8.47 -18.34 -19.06
N SER A 168 -9.52 -18.37 -18.26
CA SER A 168 -10.86 -18.58 -18.76
C SER A 168 -11.50 -17.23 -19.09
N VAL A 169 -12.15 -17.22 -20.24
CA VAL A 169 -12.87 -16.04 -20.70
C VAL A 169 -14.05 -15.75 -19.78
N ASN A 170 -14.17 -14.49 -19.34
CA ASN A 170 -15.33 -14.01 -18.60
C ASN A 170 -16.48 -13.78 -19.58
N ARG A 171 -17.41 -14.75 -19.64
CA ARG A 171 -18.55 -14.72 -20.58
C ARG A 171 -19.53 -13.58 -20.30
N GLU A 172 -19.67 -13.17 -19.05
CA GLU A 172 -20.52 -12.03 -18.67
C GLU A 172 -19.94 -10.72 -19.18
N MET A 173 -18.64 -10.55 -19.01
CA MET A 173 -17.92 -9.40 -19.56
C MET A 173 -18.06 -9.35 -21.10
N ILE A 174 -17.90 -10.48 -21.79
CA ILE A 174 -18.09 -10.53 -23.26
C ILE A 174 -19.51 -10.12 -23.65
N ARG A 175 -20.53 -10.64 -22.96
CA ARG A 175 -21.91 -10.27 -23.25
C ARG A 175 -22.16 -8.79 -23.03
N ALA A 176 -21.63 -8.23 -21.95
CA ALA A 176 -21.76 -6.81 -21.64
C ALA A 176 -20.96 -5.94 -22.64
N MET A 177 -19.80 -6.40 -23.10
CA MET A 177 -19.01 -5.69 -24.12
C MET A 177 -19.73 -5.60 -25.47
N GLY A 178 -20.53 -6.62 -25.82
CA GLY A 178 -21.26 -6.66 -27.10
C GLY A 178 -20.32 -6.67 -28.34
N LYS A 179 -20.90 -6.28 -29.50
CA LYS A 179 -20.17 -6.29 -30.78
C LYS A 179 -19.13 -5.15 -30.92
N LYS A 180 -19.11 -4.19 -30.02
CA LYS A 180 -18.28 -2.98 -30.07
C LYS A 180 -17.15 -3.00 -29.03
N ALA A 181 -16.55 -4.15 -28.80
CA ALA A 181 -15.44 -4.29 -27.84
C ALA A 181 -14.29 -3.35 -28.17
N GLU A 182 -14.04 -3.08 -29.45
CA GLU A 182 -12.98 -2.21 -29.94
C GLU A 182 -13.17 -0.72 -29.57
N GLU A 183 -14.42 -0.29 -29.37
CA GLU A 183 -14.77 1.05 -28.93
C GLU A 183 -14.57 1.23 -27.40
N ARG A 184 -14.20 0.17 -26.66
CA ARG A 184 -13.95 0.21 -25.22
C ARG A 184 -12.52 0.67 -24.93
N HIS A 185 -12.34 1.23 -23.75
CA HIS A 185 -11.01 1.53 -23.26
C HIS A 185 -10.11 0.29 -23.28
N PRO A 186 -8.84 0.39 -23.73
CA PRO A 186 -7.94 -0.77 -23.88
C PRO A 186 -7.82 -1.66 -22.63
N SER A 187 -7.83 -1.09 -21.43
CA SER A 187 -7.76 -1.84 -20.17
C SER A 187 -8.91 -2.85 -19.99
N PHE A 188 -10.04 -2.68 -20.69
CA PHE A 188 -11.22 -3.55 -20.57
C PHE A 188 -11.56 -4.32 -21.86
N ARG A 189 -10.65 -4.33 -22.83
CA ARG A 189 -10.81 -5.15 -24.06
C ARG A 189 -10.49 -6.62 -23.85
N TYR A 190 -9.67 -6.93 -22.85
CA TYR A 190 -9.24 -8.28 -22.57
C TYR A 190 -10.23 -8.99 -21.64
N PRO A 191 -10.99 -9.99 -22.12
CA PRO A 191 -12.10 -10.57 -21.36
C PRO A 191 -11.67 -11.66 -20.38
N CYS A 192 -10.43 -11.65 -19.93
CA CYS A 192 -9.89 -12.62 -18.99
C CYS A 192 -9.62 -12.00 -17.60
N PHE A 193 -10.38 -10.97 -17.26
CA PHE A 193 -10.41 -10.40 -15.92
C PHE A 193 -11.68 -10.78 -15.19
N ARG A 194 -11.53 -11.05 -13.90
CA ARG A 194 -12.65 -11.22 -12.96
C ARG A 194 -12.50 -10.16 -11.86
N ASP A 195 -13.55 -9.42 -11.59
CA ASP A 195 -13.62 -8.52 -10.44
C ASP A 195 -13.60 -9.34 -9.15
N VAL A 196 -12.62 -9.09 -8.31
CA VAL A 196 -12.43 -9.70 -6.99
C VAL A 196 -12.39 -8.66 -5.88
N THR A 197 -12.81 -7.43 -6.16
CA THR A 197 -12.79 -6.31 -5.20
C THR A 197 -13.50 -6.68 -3.90
N ALA A 198 -14.63 -7.37 -3.97
CA ALA A 198 -15.40 -7.79 -2.80
C ALA A 198 -14.58 -8.65 -1.82
N ILE A 199 -13.66 -9.49 -2.33
CA ILE A 199 -12.78 -10.34 -1.51
C ILE A 199 -11.80 -9.47 -0.71
N TYR A 200 -11.31 -8.39 -1.32
CA TYR A 200 -10.35 -7.47 -0.71
C TYR A 200 -11.00 -6.38 0.14
N ALA A 201 -12.16 -5.92 -0.25
CA ALA A 201 -12.90 -4.90 0.47
C ALA A 201 -13.64 -5.44 1.71
N GLY A 202 -13.97 -6.74 1.74
CA GLY A 202 -14.68 -7.35 2.85
C GLY A 202 -15.95 -6.59 3.21
N SER A 203 -16.07 -6.18 4.46
CA SER A 203 -17.22 -5.39 4.97
C SER A 203 -17.29 -3.96 4.39
N LYS A 204 -16.25 -3.49 3.72
CA LYS A 204 -16.17 -2.17 3.07
C LYS A 204 -16.56 -2.23 1.58
N ASN A 205 -16.95 -3.38 1.09
CA ASN A 205 -17.44 -3.52 -0.27
C ASN A 205 -18.78 -2.78 -0.47
N ARG A 206 -18.86 -1.99 -1.53
CA ARG A 206 -20.03 -1.14 -1.83
C ARG A 206 -20.50 -1.32 -3.27
N THR A 207 -21.79 -1.08 -3.48
CA THR A 207 -22.34 -0.76 -4.80
C THR A 207 -22.43 0.75 -4.90
N LEU A 208 -21.65 1.34 -5.81
CA LEU A 208 -21.65 2.76 -6.09
C LEU A 208 -22.67 3.10 -7.16
N THR A 209 -23.62 3.97 -6.85
CA THR A 209 -24.62 4.47 -7.80
C THR A 209 -24.48 5.97 -7.93
N ILE A 210 -24.26 6.45 -9.15
CA ILE A 210 -24.22 7.86 -9.50
C ILE A 210 -25.41 8.16 -10.43
N GLY A 211 -26.36 8.90 -9.92
CA GLY A 211 -27.60 9.24 -10.63
C GLY A 211 -27.39 10.15 -11.85
N PRO A 212 -28.37 10.18 -12.78
CA PRO A 212 -28.30 11.01 -13.98
C PRO A 212 -28.07 12.50 -13.71
N GLU A 213 -28.55 13.00 -12.58
CA GLU A 213 -28.46 14.40 -12.14
C GLU A 213 -27.04 14.86 -11.83
N ASN A 214 -26.12 13.90 -11.63
CA ASN A 214 -24.71 14.18 -11.35
C ASN A 214 -23.82 14.10 -12.60
N LEU A 215 -24.43 13.94 -13.78
CA LEU A 215 -23.69 13.88 -15.04
C LEU A 215 -23.72 15.23 -15.77
N TYR A 216 -22.63 15.57 -16.40
CA TYR A 216 -22.52 16.79 -17.20
C TYR A 216 -23.41 16.75 -18.45
N ASN A 217 -23.49 15.59 -19.07
CA ASN A 217 -24.26 15.40 -20.30
C ASN A 217 -25.17 14.15 -20.20
N PRO A 218 -26.38 14.21 -20.79
CA PRO A 218 -27.24 13.06 -20.90
C PRO A 218 -26.58 11.94 -21.73
N LEU A 219 -26.54 10.73 -21.18
CA LEU A 219 -26.02 9.55 -21.85
C LEU A 219 -27.15 8.67 -22.41
N LYS A 220 -26.81 7.85 -23.41
CA LYS A 220 -27.75 6.88 -23.99
C LYS A 220 -27.77 5.61 -23.13
N LYS A 221 -28.93 4.96 -23.03
CA LYS A 221 -29.04 3.65 -22.37
C LYS A 221 -28.07 2.65 -23.01
N GLY A 222 -27.30 1.96 -22.17
CA GLY A 222 -26.30 0.98 -22.59
C GLY A 222 -24.99 1.59 -23.07
N GLU A 223 -24.80 2.90 -22.96
CA GLU A 223 -23.52 3.55 -23.21
C GLU A 223 -22.51 3.21 -22.10
N PRO A 224 -21.24 2.93 -22.45
CA PRO A 224 -20.21 2.64 -21.45
C PRO A 224 -19.85 3.88 -20.64
N VAL A 225 -19.90 3.76 -19.33
CA VAL A 225 -19.40 4.74 -18.39
C VAL A 225 -18.26 4.14 -17.58
N TYR A 226 -17.20 4.89 -17.42
CA TYR A 226 -16.02 4.45 -16.72
C TYR A 226 -15.93 5.12 -15.34
N LEU A 227 -15.62 4.31 -14.33
CA LEU A 227 -15.18 4.79 -13.02
C LEU A 227 -13.67 5.02 -13.11
N CYS A 228 -13.25 6.26 -12.93
CA CYS A 228 -11.86 6.65 -13.06
C CYS A 228 -11.29 7.06 -11.69
N SER A 229 -10.04 6.71 -11.45
CA SER A 229 -9.23 7.22 -10.33
C SER A 229 -8.28 8.29 -10.84
N ALA A 230 -7.93 9.25 -9.98
CA ALA A 230 -6.94 10.26 -10.32
C ALA A 230 -5.59 9.60 -10.64
N SER A 231 -4.97 10.03 -11.73
CA SER A 231 -3.65 9.63 -12.17
C SER A 231 -2.80 10.86 -12.41
N PHE A 232 -1.48 10.67 -12.62
CA PHE A 232 -0.62 11.78 -12.95
C PHE A 232 -1.08 12.46 -14.24
N MET A 233 -1.54 13.71 -14.13
CA MET A 233 -2.04 14.55 -15.23
C MET A 233 -3.32 14.06 -15.94
N ASP A 234 -4.02 13.00 -15.43
CA ASP A 234 -5.22 12.50 -16.09
C ASP A 234 -6.09 11.66 -15.14
N TRP A 235 -7.14 11.06 -15.68
CA TRP A 235 -8.07 10.15 -15.02
C TRP A 235 -7.97 8.74 -15.62
N ALA A 236 -7.47 7.80 -14.83
CA ALA A 236 -7.30 6.42 -15.25
C ALA A 236 -8.56 5.59 -14.97
N PRO A 237 -9.17 4.96 -15.97
CA PRO A 237 -10.35 4.11 -15.75
C PRO A 237 -9.96 2.82 -15.02
N ILE A 238 -10.63 2.58 -13.91
CA ILE A 238 -10.44 1.41 -13.05
C ILE A 238 -11.65 0.48 -13.03
N GLY A 239 -12.79 0.91 -13.55
CA GLY A 239 -14.01 0.13 -13.68
C GLY A 239 -14.89 0.67 -14.79
N TRP A 240 -15.91 -0.09 -15.18
CA TRP A 240 -16.88 0.35 -16.16
C TRP A 240 -18.24 -0.29 -15.92
N CYS A 241 -19.30 0.38 -16.35
CA CYS A 241 -20.66 -0.15 -16.39
C CYS A 241 -21.38 0.28 -17.66
N LEU A 242 -22.57 -0.25 -17.88
CA LEU A 242 -23.49 0.24 -18.90
C LEU A 242 -24.49 1.21 -18.25
N TYR A 243 -24.58 2.40 -18.80
CA TYR A 243 -25.47 3.42 -18.28
C TYR A 243 -26.96 3.01 -18.36
N ASP A 244 -27.68 3.22 -17.28
CA ASP A 244 -29.14 3.08 -17.20
C ASP A 244 -29.81 4.45 -17.03
N LYS A 245 -30.82 4.76 -17.85
CA LYS A 245 -31.46 6.09 -17.83
C LYS A 245 -32.16 6.42 -16.50
N ARG A 246 -32.56 5.42 -15.72
CA ARG A 246 -33.25 5.61 -14.45
C ARG A 246 -32.30 5.58 -13.26
N LEU A 247 -31.38 4.63 -13.26
CA LEU A 247 -30.45 4.42 -12.15
C LEU A 247 -29.15 5.22 -12.28
N GLY A 248 -28.81 5.65 -13.50
CA GLY A 248 -27.54 6.27 -13.78
C GLY A 248 -26.43 5.25 -14.04
N ALA A 249 -25.23 5.52 -13.52
CA ALA A 249 -24.07 4.64 -13.57
C ALA A 249 -23.97 3.83 -12.26
N VAL A 250 -24.04 2.50 -12.37
CA VAL A 250 -24.01 1.57 -11.24
C VAL A 250 -22.76 0.70 -11.34
N PHE A 251 -21.89 0.79 -10.35
CA PHE A 251 -20.66 0.01 -10.24
C PHE A 251 -20.76 -0.90 -9.03
N GLU A 252 -20.75 -2.20 -9.27
CA GLU A 252 -20.66 -3.19 -8.20
C GLU A 252 -19.24 -3.33 -7.68
N ASN A 253 -19.10 -3.76 -6.43
CA ASN A 253 -17.81 -4.08 -5.81
C ASN A 253 -16.80 -2.92 -5.89
N VAL A 254 -17.10 -1.81 -5.25
CA VAL A 254 -16.19 -0.66 -5.13
C VAL A 254 -15.77 -0.51 -3.69
N GLU A 255 -14.48 -0.29 -3.45
CA GLU A 255 -13.96 0.14 -2.15
C GLU A 255 -13.69 1.65 -2.19
N GLY A 256 -14.10 2.33 -1.13
CA GLY A 256 -13.95 3.77 -0.99
C GLY A 256 -12.54 4.23 -0.57
N GLN A 257 -12.45 5.45 -0.09
CA GLN A 257 -11.23 6.19 0.26
C GLN A 257 -10.35 6.49 -0.96
N VAL A 258 -10.97 6.59 -2.12
CA VAL A 258 -10.37 6.98 -3.40
C VAL A 258 -11.21 8.10 -3.98
N VAL A 259 -10.55 9.11 -4.53
CA VAL A 259 -11.24 10.14 -5.31
C VAL A 259 -11.50 9.60 -6.71
N PHE A 260 -12.78 9.53 -7.05
CA PHE A 260 -13.24 9.04 -8.33
C PHE A 260 -13.78 10.16 -9.20
N ARG A 261 -13.92 9.85 -10.49
CA ARG A 261 -14.65 10.64 -11.47
C ARG A 261 -15.31 9.72 -12.49
N LEU A 262 -16.48 10.06 -13.00
CA LEU A 262 -17.04 9.36 -14.13
C LEU A 262 -16.51 9.94 -15.45
N GLY A 263 -16.34 9.06 -16.45
CA GLY A 263 -15.92 9.45 -17.79
C GLY A 263 -16.53 8.56 -18.88
N THR A 264 -16.53 9.06 -20.09
CA THR A 264 -16.75 8.30 -21.33
C THR A 264 -15.43 8.17 -22.09
N TYR A 265 -15.30 7.16 -22.93
CA TYR A 265 -14.10 6.94 -23.72
C TYR A 265 -14.38 7.15 -25.20
N GLU A 266 -13.70 8.09 -25.81
CA GLU A 266 -13.79 8.40 -27.22
C GLU A 266 -12.42 8.77 -27.80
N ASN A 267 -12.12 8.35 -29.02
CA ASN A 267 -10.91 8.72 -29.75
C ASN A 267 -9.59 8.56 -28.96
N GLY A 268 -9.50 7.58 -28.09
CA GLY A 268 -8.29 7.32 -27.31
C GLY A 268 -8.21 8.03 -25.96
N SER A 269 -9.17 8.88 -25.63
CA SER A 269 -9.17 9.71 -24.42
C SER A 269 -10.40 9.49 -23.53
N ILE A 270 -10.24 9.72 -22.25
CA ILE A 270 -11.35 9.77 -21.28
C ILE A 270 -11.87 11.19 -21.20
N TYR A 271 -13.16 11.37 -21.44
CA TYR A 271 -13.87 12.63 -21.31
C TYR A 271 -14.67 12.65 -20.01
N PRO A 272 -14.43 13.59 -19.11
CA PRO A 272 -15.15 13.71 -17.85
C PRO A 272 -16.67 13.84 -18.04
N GLN A 273 -17.44 13.12 -17.21
CA GLN A 273 -18.90 13.12 -17.21
C GLN A 273 -19.51 13.49 -15.85
N SER A 274 -18.68 13.66 -14.82
CA SER A 274 -19.13 14.14 -13.51
C SER A 274 -18.07 15.02 -12.88
N ASP A 275 -18.43 15.75 -11.83
CA ASP A 275 -17.45 16.29 -10.89
C ASP A 275 -16.66 15.15 -10.23
N PRO A 276 -15.44 15.40 -9.76
CA PRO A 276 -14.73 14.48 -8.88
C PRO A 276 -15.55 14.22 -7.61
N PHE A 277 -15.47 13.03 -7.08
CA PHE A 277 -16.14 12.67 -5.83
C PHE A 277 -15.34 11.67 -5.01
N LEU A 278 -15.51 11.73 -3.70
CA LEU A 278 -14.99 10.76 -2.76
C LEU A 278 -16.12 9.82 -2.36
N LEU A 279 -15.87 8.51 -2.44
CA LEU A 279 -16.67 7.51 -1.76
C LEU A 279 -16.03 7.26 -0.39
N ASP A 280 -16.74 7.61 0.67
CA ASP A 280 -16.27 7.33 2.02
C ASP A 280 -16.25 5.82 2.29
N ARG A 281 -15.12 5.32 2.75
CA ARG A 281 -14.91 3.88 2.95
C ARG A 281 -15.78 3.31 4.06
N GLU A 282 -15.98 4.08 5.12
CA GLU A 282 -16.69 3.60 6.32
C GLU A 282 -18.20 3.77 6.17
N SER A 283 -18.67 4.96 5.83
CA SER A 283 -20.10 5.26 5.70
C SER A 283 -20.70 4.81 4.36
N GLY A 284 -19.89 4.79 3.29
CA GLY A 284 -20.38 4.58 1.93
C GLY A 284 -21.02 5.83 1.30
N GLU A 285 -20.94 6.98 1.96
CA GLU A 285 -21.45 8.24 1.43
C GLU A 285 -20.60 8.75 0.27
N VAL A 286 -21.26 9.37 -0.70
CA VAL A 286 -20.61 10.01 -1.85
C VAL A 286 -20.60 11.51 -1.66
N ARG A 287 -19.41 12.11 -1.66
CA ARG A 287 -19.23 13.57 -1.59
C ARG A 287 -18.61 14.09 -2.86
N PHE A 288 -19.35 14.91 -3.59
CA PHE A 288 -18.86 15.58 -4.80
C PHE A 288 -18.03 16.83 -4.47
N PHE A 289 -17.10 17.15 -5.37
CA PHE A 289 -16.27 18.34 -5.34
C PHE A 289 -16.55 19.17 -6.61
N PRO A 290 -17.66 19.92 -6.66
CA PRO A 290 -18.01 20.71 -7.84
C PRO A 290 -17.02 21.85 -8.04
N SER A 291 -16.74 22.17 -9.31
CA SER A 291 -15.99 23.37 -9.68
C SER A 291 -16.81 24.64 -9.44
N GLY A 292 -16.13 25.77 -9.25
CA GLY A 292 -16.79 27.08 -9.11
C GLY A 292 -17.23 27.44 -7.71
N GLY A 293 -16.63 26.89 -6.70
CA GLY A 293 -16.85 27.21 -5.29
C GLY A 293 -16.21 28.54 -4.85
N ARG A 294 -16.39 28.88 -3.56
CA ARG A 294 -15.73 30.01 -2.92
C ARG A 294 -14.23 29.74 -2.78
N GLU A 295 -13.41 30.76 -3.03
CA GLU A 295 -11.99 30.71 -2.67
C GLU A 295 -11.82 30.39 -1.17
N VAL A 296 -10.93 29.46 -0.87
CA VAL A 296 -10.58 29.07 0.49
C VAL A 296 -9.06 29.05 0.64
N GLU A 297 -8.61 29.48 1.79
CA GLU A 297 -7.23 29.32 2.18
C GLU A 297 -7.02 27.89 2.68
N VAL A 298 -6.00 27.22 2.17
CA VAL A 298 -5.63 25.86 2.57
C VAL A 298 -4.19 25.83 3.05
N THR A 299 -3.93 25.10 4.12
CA THR A 299 -2.58 24.81 4.58
C THR A 299 -2.23 23.37 4.24
N LEU A 300 -1.20 23.19 3.42
CA LEU A 300 -0.70 21.87 3.07
C LEU A 300 0.43 21.48 4.02
N LEU A 301 0.25 20.40 4.77
CA LEU A 301 1.24 19.86 5.71
C LEU A 301 1.93 18.61 5.16
N HIS A 302 1.31 17.95 4.19
CA HIS A 302 1.72 16.66 3.66
C HIS A 302 1.62 16.64 2.14
N LYS A 303 2.48 15.84 1.51
CA LYS A 303 2.45 15.57 0.05
C LYS A 303 1.34 14.59 -0.32
N TYR A 304 0.95 13.72 0.64
CA TYR A 304 -0.17 12.77 0.54
C TYR A 304 -0.76 12.51 1.94
N GLU A 305 -1.94 11.90 2.00
CA GLU A 305 -2.65 11.68 3.27
C GLU A 305 -1.84 10.81 4.26
N LEU A 306 -1.83 11.19 5.53
CA LEU A 306 -1.16 10.44 6.62
C LEU A 306 -1.67 9.01 6.78
N TYR A 307 -2.90 8.74 6.33
CA TYR A 307 -3.45 7.39 6.34
C TYR A 307 -2.55 6.38 5.60
N PHE A 308 -1.85 6.82 4.56
CA PHE A 308 -0.92 6.01 3.78
C PHE A 308 0.51 5.97 4.36
N GLU A 309 0.72 6.63 5.50
CA GLU A 309 2.00 6.62 6.20
C GLU A 309 1.97 5.67 7.41
N PRO A 310 2.33 4.39 7.23
CA PRO A 310 2.19 3.37 8.28
C PRO A 310 3.03 3.67 9.51
N PHE A 311 4.16 4.35 9.33
CA PHE A 311 5.09 4.65 10.41
C PHE A 311 4.54 5.68 11.38
N VAL A 312 3.82 6.68 10.88
CA VAL A 312 3.15 7.69 11.72
C VAL A 312 2.10 7.04 12.61
N ARG A 313 1.31 6.12 12.06
CA ARG A 313 0.30 5.37 12.80
C ARG A 313 0.91 4.53 13.92
N ARG A 314 2.06 3.92 13.68
CA ARG A 314 2.77 3.08 14.65
C ARG A 314 3.25 3.83 15.89
N MET A 315 3.30 5.16 15.86
CA MET A 315 3.67 5.96 17.03
C MET A 315 2.54 6.13 18.04
N VAL A 316 1.28 5.94 17.66
CA VAL A 316 0.14 6.08 18.58
C VAL A 316 0.22 5.03 19.69
N GLY A 317 0.18 5.48 20.94
CA GLY A 317 0.45 4.66 22.12
C GLY A 317 1.91 4.72 22.60
N GLY A 318 2.82 5.32 21.84
CA GLY A 318 4.21 5.55 22.23
C GLY A 318 4.33 6.44 23.46
N VAL A 319 5.33 6.18 24.30
CA VAL A 319 5.47 6.81 25.60
C VAL A 319 6.82 7.48 25.73
N PHE A 320 6.83 8.76 26.16
CA PHE A 320 8.03 9.41 26.64
C PHE A 320 8.13 9.24 28.14
N GLU A 321 9.28 8.78 28.61
CA GLU A 321 9.52 8.42 30.00
C GLU A 321 10.75 9.14 30.57
N GLY A 322 10.69 9.45 31.89
CA GLY A 322 11.81 9.98 32.65
C GLY A 322 12.14 9.11 33.84
N SER A 323 13.43 8.94 34.15
CA SER A 323 13.91 8.12 35.26
C SER A 323 15.21 8.66 35.85
N ASN A 324 15.49 8.32 37.10
CA ASN A 324 16.81 8.46 37.72
C ASN A 324 17.52 7.09 37.92
N ASP A 325 16.88 6.02 37.42
CA ASP A 325 17.43 4.69 37.33
C ASP A 325 17.70 4.35 35.86
N SER A 326 18.94 3.98 35.55
CA SER A 326 19.40 3.66 34.17
C SER A 326 18.65 2.51 33.52
N HIS A 327 18.02 1.63 34.32
CA HIS A 327 17.22 0.49 33.82
C HIS A 327 15.73 0.82 33.69
N PHE A 328 15.33 2.04 34.05
CA PHE A 328 13.92 2.48 34.02
C PHE A 328 12.94 1.60 34.85
N ASN A 329 13.45 0.91 35.90
CA ASN A 329 12.58 0.15 36.79
C ASN A 329 11.63 1.06 37.60
N ARG A 330 12.10 2.29 37.92
CA ARG A 330 11.29 3.37 38.47
C ARG A 330 11.30 4.53 37.51
N LYS A 331 10.16 4.78 36.86
CA LYS A 331 10.01 5.76 35.80
C LYS A 331 8.69 6.50 35.92
N ASP A 332 8.68 7.71 35.45
CA ASP A 332 7.47 8.52 35.29
C ASP A 332 7.15 8.66 33.80
N THR A 333 5.87 8.63 33.46
CA THR A 333 5.39 8.95 32.14
C THR A 333 5.37 10.46 31.95
N LEU A 334 6.12 10.97 30.98
CA LEU A 334 6.19 12.38 30.65
C LEU A 334 5.11 12.77 29.65
N PHE A 335 4.88 11.93 28.65
CA PHE A 335 3.87 12.14 27.61
C PHE A 335 3.51 10.82 26.92
N ILE A 336 2.26 10.71 26.48
CA ILE A 336 1.77 9.58 25.65
C ILE A 336 1.23 10.15 24.36
N ILE A 337 1.67 9.60 23.22
CA ILE A 337 1.15 9.95 21.90
C ILE A 337 -0.22 9.29 21.75
N LYS A 338 -1.29 10.08 21.76
CA LYS A 338 -2.68 9.59 21.69
C LYS A 338 -3.28 9.67 20.29
N GLU A 339 -2.78 10.58 19.48
CA GLU A 339 -3.27 10.89 18.13
C GLU A 339 -2.12 10.83 17.13
N PHE A 340 -2.43 10.78 15.84
CA PHE A 340 -1.41 10.81 14.80
C PHE A 340 -0.59 12.09 14.89
N PRO A 341 0.76 11.99 14.87
CA PRO A 341 1.62 13.15 14.73
C PRO A 341 1.44 13.78 13.33
N GLU A 342 0.67 14.85 13.24
CA GLU A 342 0.29 15.47 11.95
C GLU A 342 1.38 16.36 11.36
N ARG A 343 2.43 16.66 12.10
CA ARG A 343 3.50 17.57 11.69
C ARG A 343 4.84 16.86 11.63
N LEU A 344 5.77 17.38 10.85
CA LEU A 344 7.16 16.93 10.89
C LEU A 344 7.70 17.10 12.32
N TRP A 345 7.51 18.27 12.90
CA TRP A 345 7.90 18.57 14.28
C TRP A 345 6.66 18.69 15.18
N ASN A 346 6.45 17.69 16.03
CA ASN A 346 5.35 17.66 16.99
C ASN A 346 5.84 18.08 18.35
N VAL A 347 5.07 18.92 19.04
CA VAL A 347 5.45 19.49 20.32
C VAL A 347 4.55 18.98 21.42
N ALA A 348 5.13 18.35 22.44
CA ALA A 348 4.45 17.90 23.63
C ALA A 348 4.87 18.73 24.85
N ARG A 349 3.88 19.17 25.64
CA ARG A 349 4.11 19.82 26.93
C ARG A 349 4.16 18.76 28.02
N VAL A 350 5.18 18.85 28.86
CA VAL A 350 5.36 17.97 30.02
C VAL A 350 5.03 18.73 31.31
N ASN A 351 4.11 18.18 32.10
CA ASN A 351 3.66 18.76 33.36
C ASN A 351 4.25 18.02 34.58
N SER A 352 5.59 17.83 34.60
CA SER A 352 6.26 17.19 35.73
C SER A 352 7.12 18.19 36.50
N ALA A 353 6.99 18.20 37.82
CA ALA A 353 7.86 18.97 38.70
C ALA A 353 9.19 18.28 39.02
N ARG A 354 9.34 17.01 38.62
CA ARG A 354 10.53 16.20 38.90
C ARG A 354 11.63 16.43 37.88
N SER A 355 12.85 16.13 38.28
CA SER A 355 14.05 16.12 37.41
C SER A 355 14.50 14.70 37.16
N TYR A 356 14.93 14.42 35.94
CA TYR A 356 15.33 13.11 35.45
C TYR A 356 16.71 13.15 34.83
N ARG A 357 17.54 12.17 35.15
CA ARG A 357 18.83 11.94 34.49
C ARG A 357 18.68 11.21 33.16
N TYR A 358 17.75 10.23 33.12
CA TYR A 358 17.51 9.42 31.95
C TYR A 358 16.13 9.75 31.37
N VAL A 359 16.09 10.00 30.07
CA VAL A 359 14.86 10.27 29.33
C VAL A 359 14.84 9.42 28.07
N ARG A 360 13.65 8.91 27.69
CA ARG A 360 13.54 8.09 26.49
C ARG A 360 12.17 8.18 25.83
N TYR A 361 12.12 7.84 24.55
CA TYR A 361 10.92 7.36 23.86
C TYR A 361 10.92 5.83 23.90
N TYR A 362 9.79 5.24 24.26
CA TYR A 362 9.53 3.81 24.24
C TYR A 362 8.40 3.54 23.27
N GLY A 363 8.70 2.74 22.20
CA GLY A 363 7.75 2.43 21.15
C GLY A 363 6.60 1.55 21.64
N PRO A 364 5.37 1.71 21.10
CA PRO A 364 4.26 0.83 21.40
C PRO A 364 4.52 -0.61 20.97
N LYS A 365 3.66 -1.52 21.42
CA LYS A 365 3.67 -2.90 20.93
C LYS A 365 3.45 -2.94 19.41
N ASP A 366 4.16 -3.81 18.72
CA ASP A 366 4.09 -4.05 17.27
C ASP A 366 4.42 -2.81 16.40
N SER A 367 5.20 -1.86 16.94
CA SER A 367 5.54 -0.59 16.28
C SER A 367 6.94 -0.55 15.67
N TYR A 368 7.83 -1.48 16.01
CA TYR A 368 9.26 -1.45 15.67
C TYR A 368 9.96 -0.16 16.12
N CYS A 369 9.37 0.56 17.10
CA CYS A 369 9.87 1.85 17.60
C CYS A 369 10.14 2.89 16.48
N ASN A 370 9.25 2.96 15.50
CA ASN A 370 9.43 3.82 14.32
C ASN A 370 9.36 5.31 14.67
N ILE A 371 10.52 5.92 14.93
CA ILE A 371 10.69 7.34 15.22
C ILE A 371 11.91 7.89 14.48
N SER A 372 11.86 9.14 14.04
CA SER A 372 12.99 9.82 13.39
C SER A 372 13.79 10.67 14.40
N GLU A 373 13.17 11.65 15.03
CA GLU A 373 13.86 12.60 15.90
C GLU A 373 13.17 12.80 17.24
N VAL A 374 13.95 13.03 18.31
CA VAL A 374 13.50 13.47 19.62
C VAL A 374 14.41 14.53 20.20
N ALA A 375 13.82 15.60 20.74
CA ALA A 375 14.52 16.62 21.48
C ALA A 375 13.79 16.92 22.82
N PHE A 376 14.55 16.99 23.91
CA PHE A 376 14.07 17.32 25.25
C PHE A 376 14.55 18.71 25.66
N TYR A 377 13.69 19.48 26.32
CA TYR A 377 13.99 20.86 26.75
C TYR A 377 13.62 21.09 28.20
N THR A 378 14.39 21.93 28.89
CA THR A 378 14.17 22.28 30.31
C THR A 378 13.03 23.26 30.51
N SER A 379 12.77 24.11 29.51
CA SER A 379 11.67 25.06 29.50
C SER A 379 10.90 24.96 28.18
N PHE A 380 9.62 25.30 28.21
CA PHE A 380 8.80 25.35 26.99
C PHE A 380 9.29 26.41 26.00
N ALA A 381 9.90 27.49 26.50
CA ALA A 381 10.44 28.58 25.70
C ALA A 381 11.83 28.28 25.10
N ASP A 382 12.54 27.26 25.58
CA ASP A 382 13.88 26.95 25.11
C ASP A 382 13.90 26.56 23.63
N SER A 383 14.92 27.06 22.92
CA SER A 383 15.22 26.69 21.53
C SER A 383 16.39 25.68 21.42
N VAL A 384 17.19 25.54 22.46
CA VAL A 384 18.35 24.64 22.50
C VAL A 384 17.97 23.36 23.26
N PRO A 385 18.02 22.18 22.60
CA PRO A 385 17.69 20.92 23.25
C PRO A 385 18.76 20.49 24.24
N LEU A 386 18.34 19.71 25.25
CA LEU A 386 19.25 19.01 26.13
C LEU A 386 20.11 18.02 25.35
N LYS A 387 21.38 17.93 25.72
CA LYS A 387 22.32 16.97 25.16
C LYS A 387 22.72 15.95 26.22
N GLY A 388 23.04 14.75 25.78
CA GLY A 388 23.44 13.65 26.65
C GLY A 388 24.12 12.52 25.86
N LYS A 389 24.49 11.47 26.57
CA LYS A 389 24.93 10.25 25.91
C LYS A 389 23.71 9.52 25.36
N ILE A 390 23.71 9.21 24.08
CA ILE A 390 22.62 8.45 23.47
C ILE A 390 22.63 7.02 24.02
N ILE A 391 21.47 6.55 24.44
CA ILE A 391 21.21 5.22 24.98
C ILE A 391 19.97 4.63 24.30
N GLY A 392 19.92 3.32 24.12
CA GLY A 392 18.78 2.70 23.45
C GLY A 392 18.92 1.19 23.31
N THR A 393 17.96 0.59 22.64
CA THR A 393 17.95 -0.84 22.32
C THR A 393 18.71 -1.03 21.01
N PRO A 394 19.84 -1.79 21.02
CA PRO A 394 20.61 -2.02 19.80
C PRO A 394 19.91 -2.98 18.86
N GLY A 395 20.22 -2.86 17.57
CA GLY A 395 19.70 -3.70 16.50
C GLY A 395 18.56 -3.03 15.71
N CYS A 396 18.70 -3.02 14.41
CA CYS A 396 17.75 -2.39 13.49
C CYS A 396 17.38 -3.29 12.32
N ASN A 397 16.28 -2.98 11.66
CA ASN A 397 15.93 -3.54 10.36
C ASN A 397 16.78 -2.87 9.27
N GLY A 398 17.41 -3.67 8.42
CA GLY A 398 18.28 -3.21 7.35
C GLY A 398 19.62 -3.95 7.37
N LEU A 399 20.33 -3.90 6.23
CA LEU A 399 21.64 -4.55 6.07
C LEU A 399 22.81 -3.67 6.57
N ASP A 400 22.53 -2.43 6.85
CA ASP A 400 23.45 -1.42 7.38
C ASP A 400 22.84 -0.76 8.61
N ALA A 401 23.66 -0.06 9.38
CA ALA A 401 23.22 0.66 10.58
C ALA A 401 22.35 1.91 10.29
N SER A 402 21.74 1.99 9.10
CA SER A 402 20.97 3.15 8.65
C SER A 402 19.70 3.43 9.47
N HIS A 403 19.29 2.51 10.33
CA HIS A 403 18.08 2.61 11.17
C HIS A 403 18.33 2.31 12.64
N GLU A 404 19.52 2.61 13.16
CA GLU A 404 19.86 2.40 14.57
C GLU A 404 19.22 3.45 15.49
N TYR A 405 19.09 3.10 16.78
CA TYR A 405 18.52 3.99 17.80
C TYR A 405 19.26 5.32 17.96
N THR A 406 20.51 5.40 17.50
CA THR A 406 21.32 6.62 17.54
C THR A 406 20.85 7.69 16.58
N ASN A 407 20.17 7.31 15.50
CA ASN A 407 19.62 8.23 14.50
C ASN A 407 18.53 9.15 15.08
N VAL A 408 17.92 8.77 16.20
CA VAL A 408 16.87 9.58 16.86
C VAL A 408 17.37 10.92 17.39
N PHE A 409 18.69 11.16 17.36
CA PHE A 409 19.34 12.35 17.89
C PHE A 409 20.43 12.90 16.96
N ASP A 410 20.39 12.58 15.66
CA ASP A 410 21.39 13.02 14.68
C ASP A 410 21.05 14.37 14.04
N GLY A 411 19.82 14.84 14.20
CA GLY A 411 19.32 16.11 13.67
C GLY A 411 18.77 16.01 12.25
N ASP A 412 18.69 14.82 11.66
CA ASP A 412 18.09 14.59 10.35
C ASP A 412 16.71 13.94 10.49
N PRO A 413 15.61 14.66 10.25
CA PRO A 413 14.26 14.12 10.38
C PRO A 413 13.91 13.03 9.35
N TYR A 414 14.82 12.73 8.41
CA TYR A 414 14.62 11.70 7.36
C TYR A 414 15.42 10.43 7.64
N THR A 415 16.30 10.40 8.62
CA THR A 415 16.82 9.18 9.23
C THR A 415 15.84 8.68 10.30
N SER A 416 15.99 7.47 10.77
CA SER A 416 15.02 6.93 11.76
C SER A 416 15.56 5.74 12.52
N PHE A 417 14.95 5.44 13.65
CA PHE A 417 15.05 4.14 14.29
C PHE A 417 13.96 3.19 13.80
N ASP A 418 14.36 1.99 13.42
CA ASP A 418 13.48 0.88 13.04
C ASP A 418 13.99 -0.39 13.73
N TYR A 419 13.53 -0.62 14.95
CA TYR A 419 14.01 -1.72 15.78
C TYR A 419 13.74 -3.08 15.11
N ILE A 420 14.68 -3.99 15.22
CA ILE A 420 14.59 -5.31 14.58
C ILE A 420 13.43 -6.17 15.10
N GLN A 421 13.00 -5.95 16.36
CA GLN A 421 11.85 -6.65 16.94
C GLN A 421 10.61 -5.76 16.93
N PRO A 422 9.40 -6.32 16.77
CA PRO A 422 8.17 -5.52 16.72
C PRO A 422 7.90 -4.76 18.03
N THR A 423 8.42 -5.24 19.15
CA THR A 423 8.13 -4.70 20.48
C THR A 423 9.41 -4.60 21.32
N GLY A 424 9.46 -3.60 22.22
CA GLY A 424 10.56 -3.43 23.17
C GLY A 424 11.66 -2.46 22.74
N GLY A 425 11.55 -1.87 21.53
CA GLY A 425 12.46 -0.83 21.07
C GLY A 425 12.29 0.49 21.83
N TRP A 426 13.41 1.15 22.13
CA TRP A 426 13.43 2.49 22.73
C TRP A 426 14.73 3.21 22.39
N SER A 427 14.68 4.54 22.39
CA SER A 427 15.86 5.41 22.26
C SER A 427 15.75 6.58 23.22
N GLY A 428 16.87 7.06 23.76
CA GLY A 428 16.88 8.09 24.78
C GLY A 428 18.26 8.68 25.08
N LEU A 429 18.32 9.51 26.13
CA LEU A 429 19.54 10.19 26.58
C LEU A 429 19.82 9.92 28.07
N ASP A 430 21.10 9.69 28.39
CA ASP A 430 21.66 9.93 29.74
C ASP A 430 22.18 11.38 29.79
N LEU A 431 21.48 12.24 30.49
CA LEU A 431 21.79 13.66 30.63
C LEU A 431 22.95 13.93 31.61
N GLY A 432 23.54 12.87 32.22
CA GLY A 432 24.58 12.94 33.20
C GLY A 432 24.12 13.42 34.57
N THR A 433 23.27 14.41 34.63
CA THR A 433 22.64 14.93 35.84
C THR A 433 21.12 15.08 35.66
N PRO A 434 20.35 14.99 36.77
CA PRO A 434 18.90 15.19 36.68
C PRO A 434 18.53 16.58 36.16
N ARG A 435 17.67 16.62 35.13
CA ARG A 435 17.14 17.83 34.49
C ARG A 435 15.61 17.80 34.50
N ARG A 436 14.99 18.96 34.67
CA ARG A 436 13.55 19.13 34.47
C ARG A 436 13.26 19.09 32.98
N ILE A 437 12.16 18.43 32.62
CA ILE A 437 11.68 18.36 31.22
C ILE A 437 10.32 19.03 31.17
N GLU A 438 10.19 20.08 30.36
CA GLU A 438 8.93 20.82 30.16
C GLU A 438 8.39 20.73 28.74
N LYS A 439 9.29 20.45 27.76
CA LYS A 439 8.91 20.32 26.36
C LYS A 439 9.63 19.12 25.74
N ILE A 440 8.90 18.38 24.91
CA ILE A 440 9.46 17.35 24.04
C ILE A 440 9.06 17.73 22.62
N VAL A 441 10.01 17.68 21.70
CA VAL A 441 9.77 17.81 20.26
C VAL A 441 10.15 16.50 19.63
N PHE A 442 9.30 15.97 18.75
CA PHE A 442 9.54 14.69 18.12
C PHE A 442 9.05 14.65 16.68
N THR A 443 9.67 13.80 15.87
CA THR A 443 9.36 13.56 14.47
C THR A 443 9.05 12.10 14.24
N PRO A 444 7.91 11.76 13.62
CA PRO A 444 7.62 10.38 13.25
C PRO A 444 8.56 9.93 12.14
N ARG A 445 8.89 8.63 12.09
CA ARG A 445 9.44 8.03 10.89
C ARG A 445 8.49 8.28 9.73
N ASN A 446 9.02 8.76 8.61
CA ASN A 446 8.24 9.12 7.46
C ASN A 446 8.99 8.78 6.16
N ARG A 447 8.27 8.83 5.03
CA ARG A 447 8.80 8.62 3.69
C ARG A 447 8.92 9.93 2.92
N ASP A 448 9.35 11.00 3.59
CA ASP A 448 9.39 12.33 3.02
C ASP A 448 8.00 12.85 2.61
N ASN A 449 7.00 12.51 3.41
CA ASN A 449 5.62 12.96 3.17
C ASN A 449 5.37 14.42 3.60
N PHE A 450 6.10 14.92 4.58
CA PHE A 450 5.91 16.27 5.10
C PHE A 450 6.45 17.34 4.14
N ILE A 451 5.81 18.52 4.16
CA ILE A 451 6.26 19.68 3.41
C ILE A 451 7.59 20.17 4.04
N ARG A 452 8.59 20.35 3.19
CA ARG A 452 9.92 20.86 3.56
C ARG A 452 9.98 22.38 3.34
N THR A 453 10.60 23.11 4.26
CA THR A 453 10.74 24.57 4.15
C THR A 453 11.74 25.03 3.09
N ASP A 454 12.65 24.18 2.66
CA ASP A 454 13.73 24.50 1.72
C ASP A 454 13.33 24.23 0.26
N ASP A 455 12.25 23.47 0.04
CA ASP A 455 11.76 23.10 -1.29
C ASP A 455 10.77 24.12 -1.84
N GLU A 456 10.69 24.23 -3.15
CA GLU A 456 9.64 24.97 -3.84
C GLU A 456 8.55 23.99 -4.29
N TYR A 457 7.30 24.32 -3.97
CA TYR A 457 6.13 23.52 -4.32
C TYR A 457 5.25 24.27 -5.30
N GLU A 458 4.72 23.57 -6.30
CA GLU A 458 3.71 24.05 -7.21
C GLU A 458 2.42 23.28 -6.99
N LEU A 459 1.35 23.97 -6.65
CA LEU A 459 0.03 23.39 -6.48
C LEU A 459 -0.73 23.43 -7.80
N PHE A 460 -1.20 22.29 -8.24
CA PHE A 460 -2.06 22.18 -9.40
C PHE A 460 -3.50 21.88 -8.99
N TYR A 461 -4.45 22.44 -9.68
CA TYR A 461 -5.85 22.09 -9.59
C TYR A 461 -6.38 21.72 -10.98
N TYR A 462 -7.35 20.81 -11.01
CA TYR A 462 -7.93 20.36 -12.27
C TYR A 462 -9.11 21.24 -12.63
N ASN A 463 -9.08 21.87 -13.81
CA ASN A 463 -10.11 22.76 -14.30
C ASN A 463 -10.37 22.50 -15.78
N ASP A 464 -11.65 22.33 -16.15
CA ASP A 464 -12.13 22.19 -17.54
C ASP A 464 -11.35 21.18 -18.41
N GLY A 465 -10.90 20.09 -17.83
CA GLY A 465 -10.17 19.05 -18.56
C GLY A 465 -8.65 19.16 -18.50
N GLU A 466 -8.10 20.20 -17.88
CA GLU A 466 -6.67 20.45 -17.80
C GLU A 466 -6.22 20.76 -16.36
N TRP A 467 -4.95 20.46 -16.07
CA TRP A 467 -4.31 20.85 -14.83
C TRP A 467 -3.82 22.29 -14.93
N ALA A 468 -4.38 23.17 -14.11
CA ALA A 468 -3.98 24.56 -14.00
C ALA A 468 -3.13 24.77 -12.74
N SER A 469 -2.09 25.60 -12.85
CA SER A 469 -1.26 25.96 -11.71
C SER A 469 -1.97 26.99 -10.82
N ALA A 470 -2.03 26.72 -9.52
CA ALA A 470 -2.43 27.69 -8.49
C ALA A 470 -1.25 28.57 -8.03
N GLY A 471 -0.07 28.38 -8.63
CA GLY A 471 1.14 29.11 -8.30
C GLY A 471 2.18 28.28 -7.56
N ARG A 472 3.33 28.88 -7.36
CA ARG A 472 4.48 28.30 -6.67
C ARG A 472 4.68 28.97 -5.32
N VAL A 473 4.99 28.16 -4.32
CA VAL A 473 5.22 28.63 -2.95
C VAL A 473 6.46 27.93 -2.38
N ARG A 474 7.32 28.71 -1.74
CA ARG A 474 8.35 28.19 -0.86
C ARG A 474 7.86 28.32 0.59
N PRO A 475 7.65 27.23 1.33
CA PRO A 475 7.17 27.28 2.71
C PRO A 475 8.13 28.05 3.61
N HIS A 476 7.61 28.68 4.64
CA HIS A 476 8.37 29.46 5.63
C HIS A 476 8.40 28.76 6.99
#